data_60fcc81b772f6cab9f0e6cd17ea40330
#
_entry.id   60fcc81b772f6cab9f0e6cd17ea40330
#
_cell.length_a   1.000
_cell.length_b   1.000
_cell.length_c   1.000
_cell.angle_alpha   90.00
_cell.angle_beta   90.00
_cell.angle_gamma   90.00
#
_symmetry.space_group_name_H-M   'P 1'
#
loop_
_entity.id
_entity.type
_entity.pdbx_description
1 polymer ?
#
loop_
_entity_poly.entity_id
_entity_poly.type
_entity_poly.pdbx_seq_one_letter_code
_entity_poly.pdbx_strand_id
1 'polypeptide(L)'
;MDAIFDTREQWLAAAAEEVSGLFTRAGLNIPKNIRFACSWPVGSRGSKKILGQCVAPEASADGATEVYVVPTIAEPHKVLGVLVHELVHAAVGVRHGHKAPFKAACDKLGLVGKATQALPGPALEAELAPVVELLGAYPHAPVNLDGRKKQGTRMLKAVCPETGYTVRLTRKWAEMGLPISPAGCEMQLVDDAPDGDE
;
A
#
# COMPACT_ATOMS: atom_id res chain seq x y z
N MET A 1 -19.24 -6.76 -18.39
CA MET A 1 -20.08 -6.59 -17.19
C MET A 1 -20.25 -5.11 -16.94
N ASP A 2 -21.48 -4.66 -16.72
CA ASP A 2 -21.74 -3.28 -16.34
C ASP A 2 -21.49 -3.10 -14.83
N ALA A 3 -21.16 -1.87 -14.41
CA ALA A 3 -21.00 -1.56 -13.01
C ALA A 3 -22.39 -1.50 -12.32
N ILE A 4 -22.53 -2.25 -11.23
CA ILE A 4 -23.77 -2.28 -10.42
C ILE A 4 -23.73 -1.19 -9.35
N PHE A 5 -22.50 -0.79 -8.94
CA PHE A 5 -22.25 0.19 -7.89
C PHE A 5 -21.82 1.52 -8.47
N ASP A 6 -22.26 2.62 -7.87
CA ASP A 6 -21.91 3.98 -8.29
C ASP A 6 -20.49 4.38 -7.84
N THR A 7 -20.02 3.81 -6.74
CA THR A 7 -18.68 4.15 -6.19
C THR A 7 -17.86 2.89 -5.89
N ARG A 8 -16.54 3.05 -5.87
CA ARG A 8 -15.60 1.99 -5.51
C ARG A 8 -15.77 1.56 -4.06
N GLU A 9 -16.08 2.49 -3.19
CA GLU A 9 -16.30 2.24 -1.77
C GLU A 9 -17.52 1.34 -1.54
N GLN A 10 -18.60 1.55 -2.28
CA GLN A 10 -19.78 0.68 -2.22
C GLN A 10 -19.45 -0.74 -2.69
N TRP A 11 -18.69 -0.87 -3.79
CA TRP A 11 -18.24 -2.17 -4.28
C TRP A 11 -17.34 -2.88 -3.25
N LEU A 12 -16.36 -2.16 -2.65
CA LEU A 12 -15.46 -2.73 -1.63
C LEU A 12 -16.22 -3.17 -0.38
N ALA A 13 -17.22 -2.40 0.06
CA ALA A 13 -18.04 -2.76 1.21
C ALA A 13 -18.86 -4.04 0.93
N ALA A 14 -19.54 -4.11 -0.21
CA ALA A 14 -20.29 -5.29 -0.63
C ALA A 14 -19.36 -6.51 -0.80
N ALA A 15 -18.18 -6.33 -1.39
CA ALA A 15 -17.19 -7.39 -1.52
C ALA A 15 -16.73 -7.94 -0.16
N ALA A 16 -16.52 -7.07 0.84
CA ALA A 16 -16.14 -7.48 2.18
C ALA A 16 -17.26 -8.29 2.87
N GLU A 17 -18.53 -7.93 2.66
CA GLU A 17 -19.67 -8.69 3.14
C GLU A 17 -19.72 -10.09 2.50
N GLU A 18 -19.60 -10.18 1.19
CA GLU A 18 -19.63 -11.45 0.45
C GLU A 18 -18.50 -12.41 0.86
N VAL A 19 -17.28 -11.90 1.08
CA VAL A 19 -16.15 -12.74 1.51
C VAL A 19 -16.15 -13.03 3.03
N SER A 20 -17.01 -12.43 3.83
CA SER A 20 -17.03 -12.59 5.29
C SER A 20 -17.20 -14.04 5.74
N GLY A 21 -17.95 -14.83 4.97
CA GLY A 21 -18.14 -16.27 5.18
C GLY A 21 -16.85 -17.06 5.04
N LEU A 22 -15.93 -16.67 4.14
CA LEU A 22 -14.61 -17.29 3.97
C LEU A 22 -13.77 -17.10 5.25
N PHE A 23 -13.77 -15.88 5.79
CA PHE A 23 -13.07 -15.55 7.04
C PHE A 23 -13.64 -16.35 8.22
N THR A 24 -14.96 -16.39 8.35
CA THR A 24 -15.62 -17.15 9.42
C THR A 24 -15.25 -18.65 9.37
N ARG A 25 -15.26 -19.27 8.18
CA ARG A 25 -14.84 -20.67 8.00
C ARG A 25 -13.36 -20.90 8.36
N ALA A 26 -12.51 -19.89 8.15
CA ALA A 26 -11.09 -19.93 8.53
C ALA A 26 -10.84 -19.66 10.03
N GLY A 27 -11.91 -19.39 10.80
CA GLY A 27 -11.81 -19.01 12.22
C GLY A 27 -11.28 -17.60 12.43
N LEU A 28 -11.53 -16.70 11.47
CA LEU A 28 -11.15 -15.30 11.49
C LEU A 28 -12.40 -14.42 11.54
N ASN A 29 -12.29 -13.24 12.17
CA ASN A 29 -13.40 -12.30 12.26
C ASN A 29 -12.99 -10.95 11.69
N ILE A 30 -13.69 -10.48 10.67
CA ILE A 30 -13.55 -9.11 10.15
C ILE A 30 -14.19 -8.16 11.18
N PRO A 31 -13.51 -7.07 11.60
CA PRO A 31 -14.10 -6.09 12.51
C PRO A 31 -15.39 -5.48 11.95
N LYS A 32 -16.39 -5.26 12.82
CA LYS A 32 -17.65 -4.63 12.39
C LYS A 32 -17.49 -3.14 12.09
N ASN A 33 -16.63 -2.44 12.87
CA ASN A 33 -16.33 -1.02 12.65
C ASN A 33 -15.17 -0.90 11.66
N ILE A 34 -15.46 -1.08 10.36
CA ILE A 34 -14.51 -1.04 9.27
C ILE A 34 -15.02 -0.12 8.17
N ARG A 35 -14.13 0.65 7.57
CA ARG A 35 -14.41 1.54 6.44
C ARG A 35 -13.49 1.22 5.27
N PHE A 36 -14.03 1.45 4.06
CA PHE A 36 -13.32 1.21 2.81
C PHE A 36 -13.18 2.49 2.03
N ALA A 37 -12.01 2.70 1.44
CA ALA A 37 -11.79 3.83 0.55
C ALA A 37 -10.87 3.45 -0.63
N CYS A 38 -11.16 4.02 -1.79
CA CYS A 38 -10.23 4.01 -2.90
C CYS A 38 -9.27 5.20 -2.74
N SER A 39 -8.10 4.94 -2.17
CA SER A 39 -7.15 5.99 -1.78
C SER A 39 -5.70 5.56 -1.94
N TRP A 40 -4.80 6.53 -1.85
CA TRP A 40 -3.38 6.26 -1.77
C TRP A 40 -3.00 5.85 -0.34
N PRO A 41 -2.29 4.74 -0.15
CA PRO A 41 -1.77 4.35 1.16
C PRO A 41 -0.93 5.46 1.78
N VAL A 42 -1.06 5.65 3.08
CA VAL A 42 -0.34 6.68 3.83
C VAL A 42 1.17 6.49 3.64
N GLY A 43 1.87 7.56 3.24
CA GLY A 43 3.31 7.52 2.99
C GLY A 43 3.73 6.92 1.65
N SER A 44 2.82 6.32 0.87
CA SER A 44 3.17 5.66 -0.40
C SER A 44 3.61 6.62 -1.51
N ARG A 45 3.24 7.90 -1.42
CA ARG A 45 3.50 8.93 -2.45
C ARG A 45 3.18 8.49 -3.88
N GLY A 46 2.25 7.54 -4.05
CA GLY A 46 1.90 6.95 -5.34
C GLY A 46 2.87 5.87 -5.80
N SER A 47 3.51 5.17 -4.88
CA SER A 47 4.30 3.96 -5.19
C SER A 47 3.44 2.94 -5.93
N LYS A 48 3.98 2.36 -7.01
CA LYS A 48 3.33 1.27 -7.75
C LYS A 48 3.44 -0.09 -7.03
N LYS A 49 4.22 -0.17 -5.94
CA LYS A 49 4.48 -1.42 -5.21
C LYS A 49 3.40 -1.74 -4.16
N ILE A 50 2.75 -0.70 -3.59
CA ILE A 50 1.74 -0.86 -2.55
C ILE A 50 0.38 -0.73 -3.19
N LEU A 51 -0.43 -1.79 -3.15
CA LEU A 51 -1.75 -1.86 -3.79
C LEU A 51 -2.91 -1.67 -2.81
N GLY A 52 -2.66 -1.87 -1.52
CA GLY A 52 -3.63 -1.68 -0.45
C GLY A 52 -2.96 -1.33 0.86
N GLN A 53 -3.75 -0.96 1.84
CA GLN A 53 -3.30 -0.72 3.21
C GLN A 53 -4.46 -0.91 4.17
N CYS A 54 -4.21 -1.64 5.26
CA CYS A 54 -5.07 -1.65 6.43
C CYS A 54 -4.47 -0.74 7.51
N VAL A 55 -5.26 0.18 8.04
CA VAL A 55 -4.89 1.11 9.10
C VAL A 55 -5.60 0.70 10.39
N ALA A 56 -4.85 0.66 11.48
CA ALA A 56 -5.35 0.20 12.77
C ALA A 56 -6.42 1.14 13.35
N PRO A 57 -7.39 0.61 14.11
CA PRO A 57 -8.49 1.40 14.67
C PRO A 57 -8.03 2.52 15.61
N GLU A 58 -6.86 2.39 16.21
CA GLU A 58 -6.26 3.42 17.07
C GLU A 58 -5.88 4.70 16.32
N ALA A 59 -5.77 4.63 14.98
CA ALA A 59 -5.48 5.79 14.13
C ALA A 59 -6.73 6.61 13.79
N SER A 60 -7.93 6.06 14.01
CA SER A 60 -9.22 6.73 13.76
C SER A 60 -9.85 7.20 15.06
N ALA A 61 -10.34 8.43 15.11
CA ALA A 61 -10.92 9.02 16.33
C ALA A 61 -12.16 8.25 16.85
N ASP A 62 -12.86 7.56 15.97
CA ASP A 62 -14.04 6.74 16.27
C ASP A 62 -13.72 5.23 16.34
N GLY A 63 -12.44 4.86 16.33
CA GLY A 63 -12.00 3.48 16.46
C GLY A 63 -12.34 2.60 15.26
N ALA A 64 -12.54 3.17 14.06
CA ALA A 64 -12.76 2.38 12.87
C ALA A 64 -11.44 1.86 12.28
N THR A 65 -11.43 0.62 11.82
CA THR A 65 -10.37 0.08 10.97
C THR A 65 -10.56 0.63 9.56
N GLU A 66 -9.52 1.21 8.95
CA GLU A 66 -9.58 1.73 7.59
C GLU A 66 -8.90 0.77 6.62
N VAL A 67 -9.54 0.47 5.50
CA VAL A 67 -8.98 -0.36 4.43
C VAL A 67 -8.95 0.44 3.14
N TYR A 68 -7.76 0.61 2.58
CA TYR A 68 -7.53 1.34 1.34
C TYR A 68 -7.13 0.40 0.21
N VAL A 69 -7.70 0.64 -0.98
CA VAL A 69 -7.25 0.03 -2.24
C VAL A 69 -6.88 1.15 -3.19
N VAL A 70 -5.74 1.03 -3.87
CA VAL A 70 -5.21 2.10 -4.71
C VAL A 70 -6.09 2.35 -5.95
N PRO A 71 -6.19 3.60 -6.42
CA PRO A 71 -6.99 3.94 -7.60
C PRO A 71 -6.37 3.50 -8.94
N THR A 72 -5.17 2.92 -8.94
CA THR A 72 -4.48 2.47 -10.15
C THR A 72 -4.88 1.08 -10.63
N ILE A 73 -5.64 0.34 -9.86
CA ILE A 73 -6.19 -0.96 -10.27
C ILE A 73 -7.71 -0.86 -10.43
N ALA A 74 -8.25 -1.59 -11.41
CA ALA A 74 -9.68 -1.62 -11.70
C ALA A 74 -10.15 -3.00 -12.18
N GLU A 75 -9.26 -3.98 -12.30
CA GLU A 75 -9.63 -5.35 -12.64
C GLU A 75 -10.24 -6.00 -11.37
N PRO A 76 -11.53 -6.48 -11.40
CA PRO A 76 -12.27 -6.90 -10.22
C PRO A 76 -11.61 -8.00 -9.41
N HIS A 77 -11.07 -9.05 -10.06
CA HIS A 77 -10.37 -10.13 -9.35
C HIS A 77 -9.13 -9.64 -8.62
N LYS A 78 -8.37 -8.74 -9.25
CA LYS A 78 -7.18 -8.14 -8.64
C LYS A 78 -7.56 -7.25 -7.45
N VAL A 79 -8.60 -6.43 -7.59
CA VAL A 79 -9.12 -5.59 -6.49
C VAL A 79 -9.57 -6.44 -5.33
N LEU A 80 -10.34 -7.50 -5.59
CA LEU A 80 -10.82 -8.41 -4.57
C LEU A 80 -9.68 -9.15 -3.87
N GLY A 81 -8.65 -9.59 -4.62
CA GLY A 81 -7.46 -10.22 -4.04
C GLY A 81 -6.71 -9.28 -3.09
N VAL A 82 -6.54 -8.01 -3.46
CA VAL A 82 -5.95 -6.98 -2.58
C VAL A 82 -6.85 -6.75 -1.38
N LEU A 83 -8.16 -6.62 -1.56
CA LEU A 83 -9.10 -6.45 -0.46
C LEU A 83 -9.01 -7.59 0.55
N VAL A 84 -9.00 -8.85 0.10
CA VAL A 84 -8.85 -10.02 0.98
C VAL A 84 -7.55 -9.95 1.78
N HIS A 85 -6.43 -9.55 1.16
CA HIS A 85 -5.16 -9.34 1.86
C HIS A 85 -5.28 -8.31 3.00
N GLU A 86 -5.89 -7.15 2.72
CA GLU A 86 -6.06 -6.10 3.72
C GLU A 86 -7.07 -6.51 4.83
N LEU A 87 -8.09 -7.29 4.49
CA LEU A 87 -9.01 -7.86 5.46
C LEU A 87 -8.33 -8.88 6.39
N VAL A 88 -7.30 -9.59 5.94
CA VAL A 88 -6.47 -10.42 6.83
C VAL A 88 -5.78 -9.55 7.87
N HIS A 89 -5.20 -8.41 7.47
CA HIS A 89 -4.64 -7.46 8.44
C HIS A 89 -5.67 -6.97 9.46
N ALA A 90 -6.89 -6.65 9.00
CA ALA A 90 -7.98 -6.24 9.86
C ALA A 90 -8.36 -7.34 10.86
N ALA A 91 -8.45 -8.60 10.41
CA ALA A 91 -8.89 -9.74 11.22
C ALA A 91 -7.86 -10.19 12.27
N VAL A 92 -6.56 -10.15 11.94
CA VAL A 92 -5.49 -10.57 12.87
C VAL A 92 -4.93 -9.42 13.70
N GLY A 93 -5.19 -8.19 13.29
CA GLY A 93 -4.67 -6.96 13.89
C GLY A 93 -3.41 -6.44 13.18
N VAL A 94 -3.45 -5.18 12.75
CA VAL A 94 -2.42 -4.48 11.96
C VAL A 94 -1.04 -4.51 12.63
N ARG A 95 -0.99 -4.52 13.97
CA ARG A 95 0.25 -4.61 14.77
C ARG A 95 1.13 -5.82 14.44
N HIS A 96 0.55 -6.88 13.90
CA HIS A 96 1.29 -8.08 13.53
C HIS A 96 2.05 -7.93 12.21
N GLY A 97 1.74 -6.90 11.40
CA GLY A 97 2.31 -6.74 10.07
C GLY A 97 2.21 -8.04 9.27
N HIS A 98 3.25 -8.39 8.54
CA HIS A 98 3.32 -9.63 7.76
C HIS A 98 4.01 -10.80 8.49
N LYS A 99 3.98 -10.80 9.84
CA LYS A 99 4.63 -11.85 10.67
C LYS A 99 3.76 -13.11 10.76
N ALA A 100 4.18 -14.07 11.61
CA ALA A 100 3.58 -15.39 11.72
C ALA A 100 2.03 -15.41 11.88
N PRO A 101 1.36 -14.55 12.68
CA PRO A 101 -0.09 -14.56 12.76
C PRO A 101 -0.77 -14.21 11.43
N PHE A 102 -0.24 -13.22 10.71
CA PHE A 102 -0.73 -12.84 9.39
C PHE A 102 -0.55 -13.99 8.38
N LYS A 103 0.68 -14.56 8.33
CA LYS A 103 0.96 -15.66 7.40
C LYS A 103 0.07 -16.87 7.66
N ALA A 104 -0.14 -17.26 8.92
CA ALA A 104 -1.02 -18.37 9.28
C ALA A 104 -2.48 -18.13 8.85
N ALA A 105 -2.96 -16.89 8.92
CA ALA A 105 -4.28 -16.52 8.44
C ALA A 105 -4.35 -16.56 6.89
N CYS A 106 -3.31 -16.07 6.20
CA CYS A 106 -3.20 -16.20 4.75
C CYS A 106 -3.27 -17.68 4.31
N ASP A 107 -2.50 -18.54 4.95
CA ASP A 107 -2.46 -19.96 4.63
C ASP A 107 -3.84 -20.64 4.82
N LYS A 108 -4.58 -20.29 5.87
CA LYS A 108 -5.95 -20.79 6.13
C LYS A 108 -6.96 -20.34 5.08
N LEU A 109 -6.81 -19.13 4.55
CA LEU A 109 -7.68 -18.58 3.51
C LEU A 109 -7.28 -19.02 2.09
N GLY A 110 -6.10 -19.61 1.92
CA GLY A 110 -5.60 -20.00 0.59
C GLY A 110 -4.90 -18.85 -0.16
N LEU A 111 -4.42 -17.83 0.54
CA LEU A 111 -3.50 -16.85 -0.02
C LEU A 111 -2.10 -17.46 -0.13
N VAL A 112 -1.43 -17.24 -1.26
CA VAL A 112 -0.12 -17.84 -1.58
C VAL A 112 0.94 -16.78 -1.85
N GLY A 113 2.21 -17.16 -1.76
CA GLY A 113 3.36 -16.30 -2.02
C GLY A 113 4.00 -15.71 -0.74
N LYS A 114 4.84 -14.70 -0.93
CA LYS A 114 5.46 -13.98 0.20
C LYS A 114 4.39 -13.22 0.96
N ALA A 115 4.44 -13.20 2.28
CA ALA A 115 3.43 -12.55 3.11
C ALA A 115 3.14 -11.09 2.71
N THR A 116 4.16 -10.32 2.31
CA THR A 116 4.02 -8.93 1.82
C THR A 116 3.40 -8.81 0.42
N GLN A 117 3.19 -9.91 -0.29
CA GLN A 117 2.70 -9.98 -1.67
C GLN A 117 1.74 -11.16 -1.84
N ALA A 118 1.15 -11.63 -0.73
CA ALA A 118 0.25 -12.77 -0.76
C ALA A 118 -1.01 -12.43 -1.57
N LEU A 119 -1.31 -13.28 -2.54
CA LEU A 119 -2.45 -13.18 -3.46
C LEU A 119 -3.28 -14.46 -3.38
N PRO A 120 -4.54 -14.44 -3.84
CA PRO A 120 -5.35 -15.64 -3.93
C PRO A 120 -4.64 -16.76 -4.70
N GLY A 121 -4.53 -17.95 -4.10
CA GLY A 121 -4.14 -19.15 -4.81
C GLY A 121 -5.31 -19.74 -5.60
N PRO A 122 -5.09 -20.76 -6.45
CA PRO A 122 -6.12 -21.28 -7.36
C PRO A 122 -7.42 -21.69 -6.66
N ALA A 123 -7.35 -22.27 -5.47
CA ALA A 123 -8.54 -22.68 -4.71
C ALA A 123 -9.35 -21.46 -4.23
N LEU A 124 -8.68 -20.44 -3.69
CA LEU A 124 -9.33 -19.21 -3.27
C LEU A 124 -9.85 -18.40 -4.48
N GLU A 125 -9.11 -18.34 -5.58
CA GLU A 125 -9.59 -17.70 -6.83
C GLU A 125 -10.91 -18.33 -7.30
N ALA A 126 -11.04 -19.65 -7.24
CA ALA A 126 -12.29 -20.34 -7.60
C ALA A 126 -13.45 -19.97 -6.66
N GLU A 127 -13.18 -19.73 -5.37
CA GLU A 127 -14.21 -19.26 -4.42
C GLU A 127 -14.54 -17.76 -4.61
N LEU A 128 -13.61 -16.95 -5.07
CA LEU A 128 -13.80 -15.52 -5.30
C LEU A 128 -14.46 -15.21 -6.65
N ALA A 129 -14.35 -16.10 -7.64
CA ALA A 129 -14.92 -15.87 -8.97
C ALA A 129 -16.44 -15.62 -8.96
N PRO A 130 -17.28 -16.41 -8.25
CA PRO A 130 -18.71 -16.13 -8.13
C PRO A 130 -19.01 -14.77 -7.44
N VAL A 131 -18.15 -14.34 -6.50
CA VAL A 131 -18.29 -13.04 -5.84
C VAL A 131 -18.08 -11.91 -6.85
N VAL A 132 -17.05 -12.02 -7.70
CA VAL A 132 -16.80 -11.05 -8.77
C VAL A 132 -17.95 -11.01 -9.78
N GLU A 133 -18.49 -12.18 -10.15
CA GLU A 133 -19.66 -12.25 -11.04
C GLU A 133 -20.89 -11.56 -10.43
N LEU A 134 -21.14 -11.76 -9.15
CA LEU A 134 -22.23 -11.14 -8.40
C LEU A 134 -22.09 -9.62 -8.31
N LEU A 135 -20.88 -9.14 -8.01
CA LEU A 135 -20.60 -7.70 -7.82
C LEU A 135 -20.45 -6.93 -9.13
N GLY A 136 -20.17 -7.61 -10.23
CA GLY A 136 -19.94 -6.99 -11.54
C GLY A 136 -18.64 -6.19 -11.61
N ALA A 137 -18.58 -5.25 -12.55
CA ALA A 137 -17.39 -4.45 -12.78
C ALA A 137 -17.07 -3.54 -11.59
N TYR A 138 -15.76 -3.44 -11.28
CA TYR A 138 -15.29 -2.44 -10.32
C TYR A 138 -15.44 -1.03 -10.92
N PRO A 139 -16.12 -0.09 -10.23
CA PRO A 139 -16.47 1.20 -10.83
C PRO A 139 -15.25 2.03 -11.24
N HIS A 140 -15.45 2.84 -12.27
CA HIS A 140 -14.51 3.82 -12.81
C HIS A 140 -13.22 3.24 -13.41
N ALA A 141 -12.62 3.97 -14.35
CA ALA A 141 -11.34 3.65 -14.93
C ALA A 141 -10.18 3.83 -13.93
N PRO A 142 -9.10 3.04 -14.05
CA PRO A 142 -7.93 3.20 -13.20
C PRO A 142 -7.21 4.54 -13.46
N VAL A 143 -6.62 5.10 -12.41
CA VAL A 143 -5.77 6.29 -12.54
C VAL A 143 -4.45 5.90 -13.19
N ASN A 144 -4.10 6.57 -14.30
CA ASN A 144 -2.80 6.41 -14.95
C ASN A 144 -1.79 7.42 -14.38
N LEU A 145 -0.65 6.90 -13.88
CA LEU A 145 0.44 7.70 -13.33
C LEU A 145 1.58 7.95 -14.32
N ASP A 146 1.52 7.39 -15.53
CA ASP A 146 2.65 7.45 -16.46
C ASP A 146 2.88 8.88 -17.02
N GLY A 147 1.89 9.76 -16.93
CA GLY A 147 2.00 11.18 -17.27
C GLY A 147 2.57 12.09 -16.17
N ARG A 148 2.87 11.57 -14.97
CA ARG A 148 3.44 12.40 -13.90
C ARG A 148 4.87 12.81 -14.24
N LYS A 149 5.11 14.13 -14.29
CA LYS A 149 6.50 14.64 -14.35
C LYS A 149 7.28 14.09 -13.15
N LYS A 150 8.30 13.29 -13.42
CA LYS A 150 9.25 12.90 -12.37
C LYS A 150 9.92 14.18 -11.86
N GLN A 151 9.98 14.35 -10.54
CA GLN A 151 10.69 15.46 -9.93
C GLN A 151 12.17 15.37 -10.36
N GLY A 152 12.58 16.25 -11.27
CA GLY A 152 13.92 16.21 -11.89
C GLY A 152 15.01 16.83 -11.01
N THR A 153 14.63 17.55 -9.94
CA THR A 153 15.59 18.21 -9.05
C THR A 153 15.76 17.40 -7.77
N ARG A 154 16.70 16.46 -7.79
CA ARG A 154 17.16 15.82 -6.56
C ARG A 154 18.18 16.75 -5.89
N MET A 155 18.01 17.02 -4.59
CA MET A 155 19.01 17.75 -3.83
C MET A 155 20.27 16.89 -3.72
N LEU A 156 21.42 17.48 -4.08
CA LEU A 156 22.71 16.84 -3.90
C LEU A 156 23.08 16.82 -2.42
N LYS A 157 23.82 15.80 -2.01
CA LYS A 157 24.35 15.65 -0.65
C LYS A 157 25.81 16.06 -0.64
N ALA A 158 26.16 17.00 0.21
CA ALA A 158 27.55 17.32 0.49
C ALA A 158 27.88 16.95 1.95
N VAL A 159 29.06 16.39 2.15
CA VAL A 159 29.52 15.88 3.45
C VAL A 159 30.89 16.46 3.77
N CYS A 160 31.11 16.87 5.00
CA CYS A 160 32.42 17.20 5.52
C CYS A 160 33.20 15.91 5.76
N PRO A 161 34.36 15.68 5.12
CA PRO A 161 35.11 14.43 5.25
C PRO A 161 35.69 14.21 6.67
N GLU A 162 35.88 15.29 7.44
CA GLU A 162 36.43 15.21 8.77
C GLU A 162 35.39 14.90 9.87
N THR A 163 34.20 15.54 9.74
CA THR A 163 33.20 15.51 10.83
C THR A 163 31.93 14.74 10.47
N GLY A 164 31.73 14.40 9.19
CA GLY A 164 30.49 13.81 8.70
C GLY A 164 29.30 14.80 8.64
N TYR A 165 29.53 16.09 8.94
CA TYR A 165 28.48 17.10 8.83
C TYR A 165 27.91 17.12 7.41
N THR A 166 26.59 17.09 7.28
CA THR A 166 25.91 16.91 6.00
C THR A 166 24.97 18.06 5.70
N VAL A 167 25.02 18.55 4.47
CA VAL A 167 24.03 19.49 3.91
C VAL A 167 23.44 18.96 2.62
N ARG A 168 22.21 19.37 2.32
CA ARG A 168 21.56 19.11 1.04
C ARG A 168 21.35 20.44 0.31
N LEU A 169 21.80 20.49 -0.95
CA LEU A 169 21.74 21.69 -1.79
C LEU A 169 21.32 21.33 -3.23
N THR A 170 20.79 22.32 -3.95
CA THR A 170 20.43 22.12 -5.34
C THR A 170 21.67 22.10 -6.23
N ARG A 171 21.59 21.47 -7.40
CA ARG A 171 22.67 21.45 -8.40
C ARG A 171 23.17 22.86 -8.72
N LYS A 172 22.27 23.81 -8.90
CA LYS A 172 22.60 25.23 -9.13
C LYS A 172 23.59 25.78 -8.11
N TRP A 173 23.35 25.55 -6.83
CA TRP A 173 24.22 26.05 -5.76
C TRP A 173 25.54 25.25 -5.64
N ALA A 174 25.48 23.94 -5.90
CA ALA A 174 26.68 23.11 -5.89
C ALA A 174 27.67 23.51 -7.01
N GLU A 175 27.18 23.95 -8.17
CA GLU A 175 27.99 24.40 -9.29
C GLU A 175 28.63 25.78 -9.04
N MET A 176 28.06 26.59 -8.15
CA MET A 176 28.63 27.87 -7.72
C MET A 176 29.71 27.73 -6.64
N GLY A 177 29.79 26.58 -6.00
CA GLY A 177 30.74 26.24 -4.96
C GLY A 177 30.06 25.46 -3.83
N LEU A 178 30.83 24.56 -3.21
CA LEU A 178 30.35 23.82 -2.05
C LEU A 178 30.56 24.65 -0.77
N PRO A 179 29.66 24.50 0.24
CA PRO A 179 29.80 25.21 1.49
C PRO A 179 30.99 24.71 2.31
N ILE A 180 31.47 25.55 3.21
CA ILE A 180 32.42 25.18 4.25
C ILE A 180 31.64 24.67 5.45
N SER A 181 32.06 23.57 6.04
CA SER A 181 31.44 23.02 7.25
C SER A 181 31.68 23.94 8.46
N PRO A 182 30.90 23.81 9.56
CA PRO A 182 31.15 24.53 10.81
C PRO A 182 32.54 24.27 11.40
N ALA A 183 33.22 23.18 11.00
CA ALA A 183 34.60 22.87 11.39
C ALA A 183 35.66 23.53 10.48
N GLY A 184 35.27 24.38 9.53
CA GLY A 184 36.18 25.04 8.60
C GLY A 184 36.66 24.18 7.43
N CYS A 185 36.10 23.01 7.26
CA CYS A 185 36.49 22.04 6.23
C CYS A 185 35.63 22.20 4.97
N GLU A 186 36.25 22.19 3.79
CA GLU A 186 35.50 22.12 2.51
C GLU A 186 34.70 20.83 2.41
N MET A 187 33.43 20.99 2.07
CA MET A 187 32.52 19.85 1.89
C MET A 187 32.69 19.21 0.52
N GLN A 188 32.39 17.92 0.43
CA GLN A 188 32.50 17.14 -0.80
C GLN A 188 31.14 16.57 -1.20
N LEU A 189 30.84 16.55 -2.52
CA LEU A 189 29.66 15.86 -3.00
C LEU A 189 29.80 14.35 -2.81
N VAL A 190 28.76 13.74 -2.29
CA VAL A 190 28.63 12.30 -2.20
C VAL A 190 27.49 11.88 -3.08
N ASP A 191 27.71 10.93 -3.99
CA ASP A 191 26.63 10.28 -4.72
C ASP A 191 25.77 9.52 -3.69
N ASP A 192 24.56 10.05 -3.45
CA ASP A 192 23.54 9.25 -2.78
C ASP A 192 23.23 8.07 -3.71
N ALA A 193 23.80 6.90 -3.42
CA ALA A 193 23.24 5.68 -3.94
C ALA A 193 21.72 5.73 -3.68
N PRO A 194 20.86 5.28 -4.60
CA PRO A 194 19.42 5.28 -4.35
C PRO A 194 19.21 4.52 -3.04
N ASP A 195 18.65 5.21 -2.04
CA ASP A 195 18.17 4.55 -0.82
C ASP A 195 17.32 3.38 -1.31
N GLY A 196 17.82 2.17 -1.08
CA GLY A 196 17.06 0.98 -1.36
C GLY A 196 15.79 1.09 -0.53
N ASP A 197 14.64 1.22 -1.22
CA ASP A 197 13.33 1.08 -0.61
C ASP A 197 13.27 -0.31 0.06
N GLU A 198 13.63 -0.41 1.36
CA GLU A 198 13.25 -1.53 2.21
C GLU A 198 11.76 -1.44 2.60
#